data_7fa3bdae77f9cfd6e03954ad920614f9
#
_entry.id   7fa3bdae77f9cfd6e03954ad920614f9
#
_cell.length_a   1.000
_cell.length_b   1.000
_cell.length_c   1.000
_cell.angle_alpha   90.00
_cell.angle_beta   90.00
_cell.angle_gamma   90.00
#
_symmetry.space_group_name_H-M   'P 1'
#
loop_
_entity.id
_entity.type
_entity.pdbx_description
1 polymer ?
#
loop_
_entity_poly.entity_id
_entity_poly.type
_entity_poly.pdbx_seq_one_letter_code
_entity_poly.pdbx_strand_id
1 'polypeptide(L)'
;QNFRKDGQTLQVECGIIEPSGLVLPIDSYWPKDAYNELVALGKKDDLNPENKKLQEKKLREIVKKYEAKAKEVKEKYIDHPISSNQAIIYCPSPSLFVELACYTLENNVLFIADLASKHKVSIMSPITFYSHINGLLMSFNTLSGEKKAQKFFQYIDGFERLIAKHNEHIEKLSNLVSSVSKASDYFQKSGIKIQEEMKRVKEIINEVTDSKK
;
A
#
# COMPACT_ATOMS: atom_id res chain seq x y z
N GLN A 1 -16.51 -10.22 11.39
CA GLN A 1 -17.77 -10.08 12.14
C GLN A 1 -18.84 -9.45 11.27
N ASN A 2 -20.10 -9.87 11.45
CA ASN A 2 -21.23 -9.32 10.72
C ASN A 2 -21.90 -8.24 11.57
N PHE A 3 -22.02 -7.05 11.02
CA PHE A 3 -22.83 -5.97 11.58
C PHE A 3 -24.19 -5.95 10.88
N ARG A 4 -25.27 -5.66 11.60
CA ARG A 4 -26.59 -5.44 10.99
C ARG A 4 -26.95 -3.97 11.12
N LYS A 5 -27.07 -3.27 10.00
CA LYS A 5 -27.53 -1.89 9.93
C LYS A 5 -28.67 -1.83 8.93
N ASP A 6 -29.82 -1.28 9.34
CA ASP A 6 -31.02 -1.09 8.50
C ASP A 6 -31.47 -2.36 7.74
N GLY A 7 -31.39 -3.53 8.41
CA GLY A 7 -31.75 -4.82 7.84
C GLY A 7 -30.71 -5.45 6.91
N GLN A 8 -29.61 -4.77 6.62
CA GLN A 8 -28.47 -5.30 5.85
C GLN A 8 -27.38 -5.85 6.77
N THR A 9 -26.81 -6.97 6.36
CA THR A 9 -25.64 -7.54 7.04
C THR A 9 -24.38 -6.91 6.43
N LEU A 10 -23.69 -6.09 7.22
CA LEU A 10 -22.39 -5.51 6.84
C LEU A 10 -21.29 -6.43 7.36
N GLN A 11 -20.39 -6.84 6.50
CA GLN A 11 -19.27 -7.67 6.84
C GLN A 11 -18.01 -6.80 6.96
N VAL A 12 -17.37 -6.85 8.13
CA VAL A 12 -16.04 -6.25 8.34
C VAL A 12 -14.99 -7.29 8.00
N GLU A 13 -13.98 -6.92 7.22
CA GLU A 13 -12.86 -7.81 6.88
C GLU A 13 -12.14 -8.29 8.12
N CYS A 14 -11.84 -7.37 9.03
CA CYS A 14 -11.23 -7.66 10.33
C CYS A 14 -11.79 -6.71 11.39
N GLY A 15 -11.94 -7.18 12.62
CA GLY A 15 -12.36 -6.35 13.75
C GLY A 15 -11.67 -6.78 15.03
N ILE A 16 -11.23 -5.81 15.81
CA ILE A 16 -10.65 -6.04 17.13
C ILE A 16 -11.70 -5.75 18.19
N ILE A 17 -11.93 -6.70 19.09
CA ILE A 17 -12.81 -6.47 20.23
C ILE A 17 -12.01 -5.71 21.29
N GLU A 18 -12.41 -4.47 21.55
CA GLU A 18 -11.80 -3.63 22.57
C GLU A 18 -12.21 -4.07 23.99
N PRO A 19 -11.52 -3.61 25.06
CA PRO A 19 -11.89 -3.88 26.45
C PRO A 19 -13.31 -3.47 26.80
N SER A 20 -13.83 -2.45 26.12
CA SER A 20 -15.21 -1.97 26.21
C SER A 20 -16.25 -2.99 25.73
N GLY A 21 -15.83 -4.01 24.98
CA GLY A 21 -16.70 -4.95 24.26
C GLY A 21 -17.09 -4.45 22.86
N LEU A 22 -16.74 -3.23 22.51
CA LEU A 22 -16.96 -2.69 21.17
C LEU A 22 -15.97 -3.29 20.18
N VAL A 23 -16.33 -3.28 18.90
CA VAL A 23 -15.48 -3.75 17.81
C VAL A 23 -14.85 -2.56 17.10
N LEU A 24 -13.52 -2.52 17.06
CA LEU A 24 -12.76 -1.60 16.23
C LEU A 24 -12.70 -2.18 14.81
N PRO A 25 -13.41 -1.58 13.83
CA PRO A 25 -13.41 -2.07 12.46
C PRO A 25 -12.08 -1.77 11.77
N ILE A 26 -11.60 -2.73 10.97
CA ILE A 26 -10.41 -2.60 10.16
C ILE A 26 -10.77 -3.01 8.74
N ASP A 27 -10.50 -2.13 7.80
CA ASP A 27 -10.72 -2.35 6.37
C ASP A 27 -9.38 -2.18 5.65
N SER A 28 -9.01 -3.08 4.76
CA SER A 28 -7.77 -2.99 4.00
C SER A 28 -8.01 -2.25 2.70
N TYR A 29 -7.15 -1.28 2.39
CA TYR A 29 -7.28 -0.55 1.14
C TYR A 29 -5.93 -0.27 0.48
N TRP A 30 -5.79 -0.72 -0.76
CA TRP A 30 -4.63 -0.47 -1.59
C TRP A 30 -5.01 -0.15 -3.02
N PRO A 31 -4.93 1.12 -3.46
CA PRO A 31 -5.15 1.54 -4.85
C PRO A 31 -3.93 1.18 -5.73
N LYS A 32 -3.69 -0.14 -5.91
CA LYS A 32 -2.49 -0.73 -6.50
C LYS A 32 -2.10 -0.08 -7.82
N ASP A 33 -3.05 0.06 -8.75
CA ASP A 33 -2.75 0.55 -10.09
C ASP A 33 -2.32 2.01 -10.07
N ALA A 34 -3.06 2.86 -9.33
CA ALA A 34 -2.71 4.27 -9.18
C ALA A 34 -1.35 4.47 -8.49
N TYR A 35 -1.02 3.61 -7.51
CA TYR A 35 0.27 3.66 -6.84
C TYR A 35 1.41 3.17 -7.74
N ASN A 36 1.21 2.12 -8.52
CA ASN A 36 2.20 1.66 -9.49
C ASN A 36 2.52 2.73 -10.54
N GLU A 37 1.51 3.48 -11.00
CA GLU A 37 1.72 4.61 -11.90
C GLU A 37 2.53 5.72 -11.21
N LEU A 38 2.24 6.06 -9.95
CA LEU A 38 3.02 7.02 -9.18
C LEU A 38 4.48 6.59 -9.06
N VAL A 39 4.75 5.34 -8.70
CA VAL A 39 6.10 4.78 -8.61
C VAL A 39 6.82 4.79 -9.96
N ALA A 40 6.12 4.48 -11.05
CA ALA A 40 6.69 4.52 -12.39
C ALA A 40 7.10 5.95 -12.81
N LEU A 41 6.35 6.96 -12.37
CA LEU A 41 6.70 8.36 -12.57
C LEU A 41 7.92 8.77 -11.74
N GLY A 42 8.05 8.30 -10.50
CA GLY A 42 9.21 8.57 -9.64
C GLY A 42 10.52 7.92 -10.10
N LYS A 43 10.46 6.95 -11.00
CA LYS A 43 11.66 6.36 -11.64
C LYS A 43 12.16 7.12 -12.87
N LYS A 44 11.37 8.07 -13.36
CA LYS A 44 11.77 8.98 -14.43
C LYS A 44 12.57 10.13 -13.84
N ASP A 45 13.26 10.89 -14.69
CA ASP A 45 14.10 12.00 -14.27
C ASP A 45 13.35 12.98 -13.35
N ASP A 46 13.71 12.96 -12.06
CA ASP A 46 13.11 13.79 -11.01
C ASP A 46 13.41 15.29 -11.17
N LEU A 47 14.34 15.65 -12.04
CA LEU A 47 14.71 17.04 -12.34
C LEU A 47 13.76 17.68 -13.36
N ASN A 48 12.91 16.89 -14.02
CA ASN A 48 11.94 17.41 -14.99
C ASN A 48 10.69 17.99 -14.27
N PRO A 49 10.43 19.31 -14.39
CA PRO A 49 9.29 19.96 -13.75
C PRO A 49 7.92 19.39 -14.16
N GLU A 50 7.79 18.91 -15.40
CA GLU A 50 6.55 18.30 -15.90
C GLU A 50 6.28 16.97 -15.21
N ASN A 51 7.34 16.19 -15.01
CA ASN A 51 7.26 14.90 -14.32
C ASN A 51 6.82 15.07 -12.85
N LYS A 52 7.37 16.07 -12.18
CA LYS A 52 7.01 16.42 -10.80
C LYS A 52 5.54 16.84 -10.69
N LYS A 53 5.04 17.67 -11.61
CA LYS A 53 3.62 18.05 -11.66
C LYS A 53 2.70 16.84 -11.87
N LEU A 54 3.14 15.87 -12.68
CA LEU A 54 2.38 14.65 -12.92
C LEU A 54 2.34 13.74 -11.70
N GLN A 55 3.46 13.62 -10.98
CA GLN A 55 3.53 12.90 -9.70
C GLN A 55 2.60 13.52 -8.67
N GLU A 56 2.62 14.84 -8.49
CA GLU A 56 1.73 15.56 -7.58
C GLU A 56 0.26 15.35 -7.94
N LYS A 57 -0.08 15.40 -9.23
CA LYS A 57 -1.44 15.13 -9.70
C LYS A 57 -1.86 13.70 -9.36
N LYS A 58 -0.98 12.72 -9.57
CA LYS A 58 -1.28 11.31 -9.29
C LYS A 58 -1.43 11.06 -7.79
N LEU A 59 -0.59 11.67 -6.96
CA LEU A 59 -0.72 11.59 -5.51
C LEU A 59 -2.05 12.19 -5.03
N ARG A 60 -2.48 13.34 -5.58
CA ARG A 60 -3.81 13.91 -5.30
C ARG A 60 -4.97 12.97 -5.66
N GLU A 61 -4.85 12.22 -6.75
CA GLU A 61 -5.86 11.21 -7.11
C GLU A 61 -5.93 10.08 -6.07
N ILE A 62 -4.78 9.63 -5.56
CA ILE A 62 -4.70 8.62 -4.51
C ILE A 62 -5.31 9.15 -3.20
N VAL A 63 -4.98 10.37 -2.81
CA VAL A 63 -5.54 11.05 -1.63
C VAL A 63 -7.06 11.11 -1.70
N LYS A 64 -7.63 11.50 -2.83
CA LYS A 64 -9.10 11.52 -3.04
C LYS A 64 -9.73 10.12 -2.91
N LYS A 65 -9.05 9.08 -3.39
CA LYS A 65 -9.52 7.69 -3.24
C LYS A 65 -9.55 7.26 -1.77
N TYR A 66 -8.53 7.63 -0.98
CA TYR A 66 -8.51 7.36 0.45
C TYR A 66 -9.57 8.16 1.22
N GLU A 67 -9.83 9.40 0.83
CA GLU A 67 -10.91 10.21 1.41
C GLU A 67 -12.29 9.58 1.15
N ALA A 68 -12.54 9.17 -0.09
CA ALA A 68 -13.77 8.47 -0.45
C ALA A 68 -13.93 7.14 0.33
N LYS A 69 -12.84 6.37 0.45
CA LYS A 69 -12.83 5.13 1.23
C LYS A 69 -13.09 5.38 2.72
N ALA A 70 -12.51 6.42 3.28
CA ALA A 70 -12.75 6.78 4.69
C ALA A 70 -14.20 7.19 4.95
N LYS A 71 -14.80 7.91 4.02
CA LYS A 71 -16.25 8.23 4.08
C LYS A 71 -17.09 6.96 4.05
N GLU A 72 -16.80 6.04 3.13
CA GLU A 72 -17.48 4.74 3.04
C GLU A 72 -17.36 3.94 4.35
N VAL A 73 -16.17 3.84 4.92
CA VAL A 73 -15.89 3.12 6.18
C VAL A 73 -16.65 3.77 7.33
N LYS A 74 -16.67 5.10 7.40
CA LYS A 74 -17.48 5.83 8.39
C LYS A 74 -18.96 5.49 8.29
N GLU A 75 -19.53 5.60 7.09
CA GLU A 75 -20.95 5.35 6.86
C GLU A 75 -21.36 3.90 7.17
N LYS A 76 -20.45 2.95 6.90
CA LYS A 76 -20.70 1.53 7.14
C LYS A 76 -20.61 1.13 8.60
N TYR A 77 -19.58 1.60 9.30
CA TYR A 77 -19.20 0.99 10.58
C TYR A 77 -19.28 1.93 11.78
N ILE A 78 -19.02 3.24 11.61
CA ILE A 78 -19.05 4.17 12.75
C ILE A 78 -20.49 4.52 13.10
N ASP A 79 -20.73 4.79 14.37
CA ASP A 79 -22.07 5.02 14.95
C ASP A 79 -22.98 3.77 15.00
N HIS A 80 -22.39 2.58 14.81
CA HIS A 80 -23.11 1.33 15.03
C HIS A 80 -23.04 0.90 16.50
N PRO A 81 -24.10 0.37 17.12
CA PRO A 81 -24.13 0.07 18.57
C PRO A 81 -23.04 -0.84 19.10
N ILE A 82 -22.50 -1.71 18.26
CA ILE A 82 -21.41 -2.65 18.62
C ILE A 82 -20.05 -2.21 18.07
N SER A 83 -19.97 -1.11 17.35
CA SER A 83 -18.74 -0.60 16.76
C SER A 83 -18.10 0.44 17.67
N SER A 84 -16.78 0.49 17.65
CA SER A 84 -16.03 1.62 18.19
C SER A 84 -16.40 2.91 17.43
N ASN A 85 -16.24 4.04 18.10
CA ASN A 85 -16.43 5.35 17.46
C ASN A 85 -15.32 5.74 16.50
N GLN A 86 -14.44 4.83 16.17
CA GLN A 86 -13.34 4.98 15.22
C GLN A 86 -13.16 3.69 14.41
N ALA A 87 -12.49 3.81 13.26
CA ALA A 87 -12.14 2.70 12.40
C ALA A 87 -10.72 2.88 11.83
N ILE A 88 -10.15 1.79 11.30
CA ILE A 88 -8.82 1.79 10.71
C ILE A 88 -8.92 1.41 9.24
N ILE A 89 -8.26 2.17 8.37
CA ILE A 89 -7.91 1.76 7.02
C ILE A 89 -6.46 1.26 7.06
N TYR A 90 -6.29 -0.03 6.86
CA TYR A 90 -4.96 -0.64 6.76
C TYR A 90 -4.39 -0.43 5.37
N CYS A 91 -3.27 0.30 5.30
CA CYS A 91 -2.50 0.52 4.09
C CYS A 91 -1.33 -0.47 4.06
N PRO A 92 -1.33 -1.51 3.20
CA PRO A 92 -0.31 -2.54 3.22
C PRO A 92 1.06 -2.07 2.70
N SER A 93 1.12 -0.92 2.03
CA SER A 93 2.36 -0.34 1.51
C SER A 93 2.93 0.71 2.45
N PRO A 94 4.08 0.46 3.12
CA PRO A 94 4.73 1.47 3.97
C PRO A 94 5.11 2.74 3.20
N SER A 95 5.58 2.60 1.96
CA SER A 95 5.97 3.75 1.13
C SER A 95 4.77 4.62 0.77
N LEU A 96 3.64 4.02 0.38
CA LEU A 96 2.42 4.78 0.15
C LEU A 96 1.92 5.46 1.43
N PHE A 97 2.02 4.78 2.57
CA PHE A 97 1.65 5.37 3.85
C PHE A 97 2.46 6.63 4.15
N VAL A 98 3.77 6.63 3.89
CA VAL A 98 4.63 7.81 4.08
C VAL A 98 4.16 8.96 3.19
N GLU A 99 3.86 8.70 1.92
CA GLU A 99 3.33 9.72 1.00
C GLU A 99 2.02 10.34 1.53
N LEU A 100 1.09 9.52 2.02
CA LEU A 100 -0.17 9.99 2.60
C LEU A 100 0.03 10.75 3.92
N ALA A 101 0.97 10.29 4.76
CA ALA A 101 1.26 10.90 6.06
C ALA A 101 1.92 12.27 5.94
N CYS A 102 2.75 12.46 4.90
CA CYS A 102 3.41 13.72 4.60
C CYS A 102 2.55 14.67 3.73
N TYR A 103 1.43 14.17 3.18
CA TYR A 103 0.59 14.99 2.31
C TYR A 103 -0.12 16.08 3.10
N THR A 104 0.09 17.33 2.66
CA THR A 104 -0.53 18.52 3.26
C THR A 104 -1.64 19.04 2.35
N LEU A 105 -2.80 19.28 2.94
CA LEU A 105 -3.95 19.88 2.27
C LEU A 105 -3.72 21.39 2.05
N GLU A 106 -4.56 22.02 1.23
CA GLU A 106 -4.48 23.45 0.91
C GLU A 106 -4.59 24.36 2.14
N ASN A 107 -5.22 23.89 3.21
CA ASN A 107 -5.34 24.57 4.50
C ASN A 107 -4.17 24.31 5.46
N ASN A 108 -3.04 23.79 4.99
CA ASN A 108 -1.87 23.41 5.77
C ASN A 108 -2.10 22.35 6.87
N VAL A 109 -3.15 21.56 6.75
CA VAL A 109 -3.42 20.42 7.65
C VAL A 109 -2.93 19.12 6.99
N LEU A 110 -2.32 18.25 7.78
CA LEU A 110 -1.93 16.91 7.30
C LEU A 110 -3.18 16.11 6.95
N PHE A 111 -3.18 15.48 5.78
CA PHE A 111 -4.31 14.71 5.26
C PHE A 111 -4.79 13.64 6.24
N ILE A 112 -3.87 12.87 6.83
CA ILE A 112 -4.23 11.80 7.77
C ILE A 112 -4.88 12.34 9.05
N ALA A 113 -4.49 13.53 9.51
CA ALA A 113 -5.08 14.18 10.67
C ALA A 113 -6.50 14.73 10.36
N ASP A 114 -6.67 15.33 9.19
CA ASP A 114 -7.97 15.79 8.70
C ASP A 114 -8.97 14.62 8.56
N LEU A 115 -8.51 13.50 8.01
CA LEU A 115 -9.29 12.27 7.85
C LEU A 115 -9.74 11.72 9.21
N ALA A 116 -8.84 11.61 10.18
CA ALA A 116 -9.15 11.17 11.53
C ALA A 116 -10.15 12.11 12.24
N SER A 117 -10.03 13.42 12.03
CA SER A 117 -10.95 14.40 12.60
C SER A 117 -12.34 14.33 11.99
N LYS A 118 -12.44 14.32 10.66
CA LYS A 118 -13.72 14.39 9.92
C LYS A 118 -14.48 13.06 9.89
N HIS A 119 -13.74 11.97 9.71
CA HIS A 119 -14.36 10.68 9.46
C HIS A 119 -14.18 9.69 10.62
N LYS A 120 -13.39 10.04 11.65
CA LYS A 120 -13.02 9.10 12.73
C LYS A 120 -12.31 7.84 12.20
N VAL A 121 -11.61 7.98 11.09
CA VAL A 121 -10.90 6.90 10.41
C VAL A 121 -9.40 7.21 10.39
N SER A 122 -8.59 6.28 10.88
CA SER A 122 -7.14 6.38 10.88
C SER A 122 -6.56 5.50 9.78
N ILE A 123 -5.62 6.03 8.98
CA ILE A 123 -4.83 5.22 8.06
C ILE A 123 -3.62 4.70 8.82
N MET A 124 -3.35 3.41 8.73
CA MET A 124 -2.21 2.77 9.38
C MET A 124 -1.43 1.88 8.42
N SER A 125 -0.10 2.01 8.46
CA SER A 125 0.84 1.08 7.83
C SER A 125 1.03 -0.17 8.70
N PRO A 126 1.68 -1.24 8.21
CA PRO A 126 2.00 -2.41 9.02
C PRO A 126 2.68 -2.06 10.36
N ILE A 127 3.63 -1.12 10.33
CA ILE A 127 4.40 -0.74 11.52
C ILE A 127 3.58 0.09 12.52
N THR A 128 2.81 1.07 12.02
CA THR A 128 1.97 1.92 12.89
C THR A 128 0.79 1.13 13.44
N PHE A 129 0.25 0.20 12.66
CA PHE A 129 -0.77 -0.73 13.10
C PHE A 129 -0.26 -1.65 14.21
N TYR A 130 0.93 -2.25 14.05
CA TYR A 130 1.57 -3.06 15.09
C TYR A 130 1.75 -2.26 16.40
N SER A 131 2.24 -1.02 16.31
CA SER A 131 2.42 -0.15 17.47
C SER A 131 1.08 0.17 18.15
N HIS A 132 0.03 0.41 17.36
CA HIS A 132 -1.32 0.66 17.88
C HIS A 132 -1.88 -0.57 18.64
N ILE A 133 -1.72 -1.76 18.06
CA ILE A 133 -2.12 -3.02 18.67
C ILE A 133 -1.39 -3.27 20.00
N ASN A 134 -0.09 -3.03 20.05
CA ASN A 134 0.68 -3.13 21.30
C ASN A 134 0.18 -2.15 22.37
N GLY A 135 -0.18 -0.93 21.99
CA GLY A 135 -0.79 0.04 22.90
C GLY A 135 -2.13 -0.44 23.47
N LEU A 136 -2.98 -1.01 22.61
CA LEU A 136 -4.22 -1.64 23.04
C LEU A 136 -3.97 -2.80 24.02
N LEU A 137 -2.98 -3.66 23.73
CA LEU A 137 -2.57 -4.76 24.62
C LEU A 137 -2.20 -4.28 26.02
N MET A 138 -1.37 -3.25 26.09
CA MET A 138 -0.98 -2.68 27.39
C MET A 138 -2.20 -2.18 28.16
N SER A 139 -3.15 -1.55 27.46
CA SER A 139 -4.42 -1.11 28.06
C SER A 139 -5.27 -2.30 28.56
N PHE A 140 -5.31 -3.40 27.82
CA PHE A 140 -5.99 -4.64 28.23
C PHE A 140 -5.40 -5.24 29.50
N ASN A 141 -4.07 -5.30 29.59
CA ASN A 141 -3.37 -5.84 30.76
C ASN A 141 -3.64 -5.03 32.05
N THR A 142 -3.91 -3.73 31.88
CA THR A 142 -4.23 -2.84 33.00
C THR A 142 -5.69 -2.99 33.46
N LEU A 143 -6.61 -3.35 32.56
CA LEU A 143 -8.07 -3.33 32.84
C LEU A 143 -8.72 -4.68 33.06
N SER A 144 -8.11 -5.80 32.71
CA SER A 144 -8.73 -7.11 32.85
C SER A 144 -7.74 -8.26 32.98
N GLY A 145 -7.89 -9.03 34.06
CA GLY A 145 -7.01 -10.13 34.47
C GLY A 145 -6.67 -11.17 33.38
N GLU A 146 -5.60 -11.89 33.67
CA GLU A 146 -4.78 -12.82 32.87
C GLU A 146 -5.44 -13.70 31.80
N LYS A 147 -6.70 -14.11 31.95
CA LYS A 147 -7.35 -15.03 30.99
C LYS A 147 -7.74 -14.39 29.65
N LYS A 148 -8.04 -13.09 29.62
CA LYS A 148 -8.36 -12.37 28.36
C LYS A 148 -7.10 -11.97 27.62
N ALA A 149 -6.03 -11.63 28.35
CA ALA A 149 -4.73 -11.31 27.80
C ALA A 149 -4.10 -12.50 27.04
N GLN A 150 -4.17 -13.73 27.59
CA GLN A 150 -3.62 -14.93 26.92
C GLN A 150 -4.25 -15.22 25.54
N LYS A 151 -5.56 -15.10 25.41
CA LYS A 151 -6.23 -15.26 24.10
C LYS A 151 -5.79 -14.20 23.09
N PHE A 152 -5.59 -12.98 23.56
CA PHE A 152 -5.17 -11.88 22.72
C PHE A 152 -3.72 -12.03 22.26
N PHE A 153 -2.81 -12.51 23.09
CA PHE A 153 -1.43 -12.86 22.71
C PHE A 153 -1.39 -13.90 21.59
N GLN A 154 -2.26 -14.91 21.63
CA GLN A 154 -2.36 -15.91 20.55
C GLN A 154 -2.76 -15.29 19.20
N TYR A 155 -3.61 -14.26 19.19
CA TYR A 155 -3.98 -13.54 17.97
C TYR A 155 -2.83 -12.68 17.45
N ILE A 156 -2.05 -12.05 18.34
CA ILE A 156 -0.86 -11.26 17.97
C ILE A 156 0.22 -12.15 17.34
N ASP A 157 0.53 -13.30 17.95
CA ASP A 157 1.48 -14.28 17.38
C ASP A 157 1.04 -14.74 15.97
N GLY A 158 -0.26 -14.87 15.75
CA GLY A 158 -0.82 -15.14 14.43
C GLY A 158 -0.60 -14.01 13.44
N PHE A 159 -0.76 -12.76 13.90
CA PHE A 159 -0.59 -11.57 13.09
C PHE A 159 0.88 -11.31 12.75
N GLU A 160 1.79 -11.48 13.72
CA GLU A 160 3.24 -11.40 13.49
C GLU A 160 3.71 -12.41 12.42
N ARG A 161 3.20 -13.64 12.47
CA ARG A 161 3.47 -14.66 11.44
C ARG A 161 2.94 -14.25 10.07
N LEU A 162 1.79 -13.60 9.99
CA LEU A 162 1.24 -13.09 8.73
C LEU A 162 2.07 -11.95 8.17
N ILE A 163 2.52 -11.02 9.02
CA ILE A 163 3.42 -9.92 8.63
C ILE A 163 4.76 -10.48 8.15
N ALA A 164 5.36 -11.43 8.88
CA ALA A 164 6.62 -12.06 8.49
C ALA A 164 6.50 -12.75 7.13
N LYS A 165 5.42 -13.49 6.91
CA LYS A 165 5.13 -14.15 5.63
C LYS A 165 4.89 -13.15 4.50
N HIS A 166 4.23 -12.04 4.79
CA HIS A 166 4.02 -10.97 3.82
C HIS A 166 5.35 -10.30 3.41
N ASN A 167 6.21 -10.03 4.38
CA ASN A 167 7.55 -9.48 4.12
C ASN A 167 8.42 -10.44 3.30
N GLU A 168 8.35 -11.75 3.57
CA GLU A 168 9.01 -12.79 2.77
C GLU A 168 8.52 -12.78 1.31
N HIS A 169 7.21 -12.61 1.09
CA HIS A 169 6.66 -12.48 -0.26
C HIS A 169 7.11 -11.21 -0.97
N ILE A 170 7.20 -10.09 -0.26
CA ILE A 170 7.74 -8.83 -0.81
C ILE A 170 9.19 -9.02 -1.23
N GLU A 171 10.00 -9.65 -0.40
CA GLU A 171 11.41 -9.93 -0.72
C GLU A 171 11.55 -10.82 -1.95
N LYS A 172 10.76 -11.90 -2.05
CA LYS A 172 10.72 -12.76 -3.23
C LYS A 172 10.31 -12.00 -4.50
N LEU A 173 9.31 -11.13 -4.40
CA LEU A 173 8.88 -10.27 -5.51
C LEU A 173 9.98 -9.28 -5.91
N SER A 174 10.66 -8.67 -4.96
CA SER A 174 11.79 -7.77 -5.21
C SER A 174 12.93 -8.48 -5.96
N ASN A 175 13.27 -9.70 -5.55
CA ASN A 175 14.29 -10.53 -6.19
C ASN A 175 13.87 -10.93 -7.62
N LEU A 176 12.60 -11.27 -7.85
CA LEU A 176 12.09 -11.56 -9.19
C LEU A 176 12.14 -10.32 -10.09
N VAL A 177 11.74 -9.16 -9.60
CA VAL A 177 11.82 -7.89 -10.34
C VAL A 177 13.27 -7.57 -10.72
N SER A 178 14.21 -7.76 -9.79
CA SER A 178 15.65 -7.57 -10.06
C SER A 178 16.15 -8.53 -11.14
N SER A 179 15.72 -9.80 -11.11
CA SER A 179 16.09 -10.81 -12.11
C SER A 179 15.51 -10.49 -13.49
N VAL A 180 14.27 -10.03 -13.55
CA VAL A 180 13.62 -9.59 -14.80
C VAL A 180 14.33 -8.36 -15.38
N SER A 181 14.74 -7.40 -14.53
CA SER A 181 15.51 -6.22 -14.97
C SER A 181 16.84 -6.64 -15.58
N LYS A 182 17.60 -7.54 -14.94
CA LYS A 182 18.86 -8.05 -15.48
C LYS A 182 18.68 -8.79 -16.81
N ALA A 183 17.63 -9.60 -16.94
CA ALA A 183 17.30 -10.27 -18.19
C ALA A 183 16.96 -9.26 -19.29
N SER A 184 16.19 -8.23 -19.00
CA SER A 184 15.88 -7.14 -19.93
C SER A 184 17.15 -6.45 -20.44
N ASP A 185 18.07 -6.10 -19.54
CA ASP A 185 19.35 -5.49 -19.89
C ASP A 185 20.20 -6.41 -20.79
N TYR A 186 20.18 -7.71 -20.50
CA TYR A 186 20.87 -8.70 -21.33
C TYR A 186 20.28 -8.77 -22.74
N PHE A 187 18.95 -8.79 -22.86
CA PHE A 187 18.28 -8.80 -24.17
C PHE A 187 18.55 -7.53 -24.98
N GLN A 188 18.54 -6.36 -24.33
CA GLN A 188 18.90 -5.11 -25.00
C GLN A 188 20.33 -5.13 -25.53
N LYS A 189 21.30 -5.54 -24.72
CA LYS A 189 22.72 -5.65 -25.13
C LYS A 189 22.91 -6.69 -26.25
N SER A 190 22.21 -7.80 -26.18
CA SER A 190 22.22 -8.81 -27.23
C SER A 190 21.61 -8.30 -28.54
N GLY A 191 20.50 -7.56 -28.45
CA GLY A 191 19.88 -6.93 -29.61
C GLY A 191 20.79 -5.93 -30.33
N ILE A 192 21.50 -5.10 -29.57
CA ILE A 192 22.48 -4.17 -30.13
C ILE A 192 23.60 -4.92 -30.88
N LYS A 193 24.18 -5.97 -30.29
CA LYS A 193 25.21 -6.78 -30.95
C LYS A 193 24.72 -7.43 -32.24
N ILE A 194 23.49 -7.96 -32.24
CA ILE A 194 22.89 -8.54 -33.47
C ILE A 194 22.76 -7.47 -34.57
N GLN A 195 22.31 -6.25 -34.21
CA GLN A 195 22.24 -5.16 -35.17
C GLN A 195 23.57 -4.75 -35.75
N GLU A 196 24.63 -4.70 -34.93
CA GLU A 196 25.98 -4.41 -35.37
C GLU A 196 26.51 -5.51 -36.32
N GLU A 197 26.32 -6.78 -36.03
CA GLU A 197 26.71 -7.87 -36.93
C GLU A 197 25.90 -7.87 -38.24
N MET A 198 24.60 -7.60 -38.18
CA MET A 198 23.79 -7.44 -39.39
C MET A 198 24.26 -6.30 -40.26
N LYS A 199 24.74 -5.20 -39.67
CA LYS A 199 25.34 -4.09 -40.41
C LYS A 199 26.62 -4.50 -41.14
N ARG A 200 27.52 -5.19 -40.42
CA ARG A 200 28.77 -5.74 -41.00
C ARG A 200 28.50 -6.71 -42.16
N VAL A 201 27.53 -7.61 -41.98
CA VAL A 201 27.12 -8.54 -43.06
C VAL A 201 26.61 -7.80 -44.29
N LYS A 202 25.83 -6.72 -44.12
CA LYS A 202 25.35 -5.89 -45.25
C LYS A 202 26.49 -5.18 -45.96
N GLU A 203 27.46 -4.65 -45.21
CA GLU A 203 28.67 -4.00 -45.76
C GLU A 203 29.46 -4.98 -46.64
N ILE A 204 29.71 -6.22 -46.14
CA ILE A 204 30.40 -7.29 -46.87
C ILE A 204 29.63 -7.68 -48.17
N ILE A 205 28.31 -7.81 -48.08
CA ILE A 205 27.47 -8.13 -49.25
C ILE A 205 27.59 -7.03 -50.34
N ASN A 206 27.59 -5.77 -49.94
CA ASN A 206 27.74 -4.64 -50.86
C ASN A 206 29.12 -4.66 -51.51
N GLU A 207 30.20 -4.86 -50.78
CA GLU A 207 31.57 -4.97 -51.33
C GLU A 207 31.71 -6.13 -52.32
N VAL A 208 31.11 -7.28 -52.04
CA VAL A 208 31.12 -8.44 -52.97
C VAL A 208 30.29 -8.19 -54.20
N THR A 209 29.22 -7.38 -54.11
CA THR A 209 28.35 -7.06 -55.24
C THR A 209 29.02 -6.02 -56.17
N ASP A 210 29.74 -5.07 -55.60
CA ASP A 210 30.45 -4.03 -56.36
C ASP A 210 31.74 -4.55 -57.03
N SER A 211 32.37 -5.60 -56.45
CA SER A 211 33.55 -6.25 -57.05
C SER A 211 33.21 -7.17 -58.23
N LYS A 212 31.93 -7.39 -58.54
CA LYS A 212 31.44 -8.17 -59.70
C LYS A 212 30.94 -7.35 -60.86
N LYS A 213 31.01 -6.02 -60.74
CA LYS A 213 30.77 -5.07 -61.86
C LYS A 213 32.10 -4.62 -62.44
#